data_0ff4e3b1c7cee2bc367c201f2170b860
#
_entry.id   0ff4e3b1c7cee2bc367c201f2170b860
#
_cell.length_a   1.000
_cell.length_b   1.000
_cell.length_c   1.000
_cell.angle_alpha   90.00
_cell.angle_beta   90.00
_cell.angle_gamma   90.00
#
_symmetry.space_group_name_H-M   'P 1'
#
loop_
_entity.id
_entity.type
_entity.pdbx_description
1 polymer ?
#
loop_
_entity_poly.entity_id
_entity_poly.type
_entity_poly.pdbx_seq_one_letter_code
_entity_poly.pdbx_strand_id
1 'polypeptide(L)'
;MVQRITLVLVCLGLAGGGVACAPPRVGPTAGSGYVFSVQVSDSIVWRGPVHLAIAARFPKVAEVLVTVQDTQGRPVDDVPVTFELEPGWARSATLAPSETRTRGGMARALFSEAQTTGVVRIMVRVDGTTTQARLTVLSYQEPSDSPNIP
;
A
#
# COMPACT_ATOMS: atom_id res chain seq x y z
N MET A 1 -37.41 -6.58 -0.49
CA MET A 1 -36.88 -6.06 -1.76
C MET A 1 -36.31 -4.68 -1.47
N VAL A 2 -35.02 -4.57 -1.19
CA VAL A 2 -34.35 -3.31 -0.85
C VAL A 2 -33.43 -2.97 -2.00
N GLN A 3 -33.77 -1.91 -2.73
CA GLN A 3 -33.08 -1.43 -3.92
C GLN A 3 -31.82 -0.68 -3.50
N ARG A 4 -30.64 -1.18 -3.85
CA ARG A 4 -29.36 -0.51 -3.64
C ARG A 4 -29.20 0.61 -4.68
N ILE A 5 -29.25 1.85 -4.23
CA ILE A 5 -28.93 3.00 -5.06
C ILE A 5 -27.41 3.16 -5.05
N THR A 6 -26.78 2.85 -6.18
CA THR A 6 -25.36 3.13 -6.42
C THR A 6 -25.25 4.59 -6.87
N LEU A 7 -24.77 5.45 -5.97
CA LEU A 7 -24.47 6.84 -6.29
C LEU A 7 -23.13 6.90 -7.06
N VAL A 8 -23.21 7.05 -8.37
CA VAL A 8 -22.03 7.34 -9.22
C VAL A 8 -21.81 8.84 -9.19
N LEU A 9 -20.80 9.28 -8.44
CA LEU A 9 -20.37 10.67 -8.44
C LEU A 9 -19.47 10.91 -9.66
N VAL A 10 -20.01 11.52 -10.70
CA VAL A 10 -19.27 12.00 -11.87
C VAL A 10 -18.63 13.34 -11.50
N CYS A 11 -17.34 13.36 -11.20
CA CYS A 11 -16.59 14.59 -11.07
C CYS A 11 -16.25 15.13 -12.46
N LEU A 12 -17.03 16.10 -12.97
CA LEU A 12 -16.61 16.97 -14.06
C LEU A 12 -15.63 18.01 -13.48
N GLY A 13 -14.34 17.83 -13.71
CA GLY A 13 -13.31 18.77 -13.29
C GLY A 13 -12.86 19.63 -14.45
N LEU A 14 -13.01 20.94 -14.29
CA LEU A 14 -12.36 21.95 -15.12
C LEU A 14 -10.88 22.09 -14.75
N ALA A 15 -10.08 22.22 -15.79
CA ALA A 15 -8.69 22.54 -15.95
C ALA A 15 -7.96 23.26 -14.79
N GLY A 16 -6.77 22.71 -14.41
CA GLY A 16 -5.77 23.46 -13.65
C GLY A 16 -4.82 22.59 -12.85
N GLY A 17 -3.74 22.14 -13.48
CA GLY A 17 -2.43 21.95 -12.86
C GLY A 17 -2.30 21.01 -11.65
N GLY A 18 -1.61 19.89 -11.86
CA GLY A 18 -1.06 19.08 -10.79
C GLY A 18 -1.78 17.75 -10.62
N VAL A 19 -1.35 16.75 -11.39
CA VAL A 19 -1.69 15.36 -11.10
C VAL A 19 -0.87 14.94 -9.89
N ALA A 20 -1.37 15.23 -8.69
CA ALA A 20 -0.92 14.56 -7.49
C ALA A 20 -1.38 13.10 -7.64
N CYS A 21 -0.45 12.18 -7.90
CA CYS A 21 -0.71 10.76 -7.78
C CYS A 21 -1.08 10.49 -6.33
N ALA A 22 -2.38 10.46 -6.03
CA ALA A 22 -2.84 10.01 -4.73
C ALA A 22 -2.44 8.53 -4.57
N PRO A 23 -1.91 8.12 -3.42
CA PRO A 23 -1.58 6.73 -3.17
C PRO A 23 -2.82 5.86 -3.37
N PRO A 24 -2.66 4.62 -3.87
CA PRO A 24 -3.77 3.71 -4.04
C PRO A 24 -4.44 3.46 -2.70
N ARG A 25 -5.70 3.81 -2.61
CA ARG A 25 -6.55 3.54 -1.44
C ARG A 25 -7.44 2.37 -1.77
N VAL A 26 -7.36 1.34 -0.96
CA VAL A 26 -8.40 0.32 -0.94
C VAL A 26 -9.60 0.96 -0.24
N GLY A 27 -10.74 0.99 -0.91
CA GLY A 27 -11.96 1.59 -0.37
C GLY A 27 -12.38 0.94 0.96
N PRO A 28 -13.26 1.60 1.72
CA PRO A 28 -13.70 1.12 3.00
C PRO A 28 -14.33 -0.27 2.88
N THR A 29 -13.85 -1.20 3.69
CA THR A 29 -14.38 -2.56 3.82
C THR A 29 -15.08 -2.66 5.17
N ALA A 30 -16.33 -3.13 5.19
CA ALA A 30 -17.07 -3.33 6.43
C ALA A 30 -16.73 -4.71 7.00
N GLY A 31 -16.15 -4.72 8.18
CA GLY A 31 -16.01 -5.89 9.04
C GLY A 31 -17.17 -5.97 10.06
N SER A 32 -17.09 -6.88 11.01
CA SER A 32 -18.08 -7.05 12.07
C SER A 32 -18.16 -5.81 12.98
N GLY A 33 -18.95 -4.81 12.59
CA GLY A 33 -19.15 -3.57 13.33
C GLY A 33 -18.13 -2.47 13.08
N TYR A 34 -17.18 -2.66 12.17
CA TYR A 34 -16.15 -1.69 11.83
C TYR A 34 -16.14 -1.36 10.33
N VAL A 35 -15.71 -0.15 10.03
CA VAL A 35 -15.32 0.27 8.69
C VAL A 35 -13.82 0.49 8.72
N PHE A 36 -13.08 -0.12 7.80
CA PHE A 36 -11.65 0.09 7.72
C PHE A 36 -11.19 0.40 6.29
N SER A 37 -10.09 1.11 6.20
CA SER A 37 -9.40 1.42 4.94
C SER A 37 -7.93 1.07 5.06
N VAL A 38 -7.33 0.68 3.94
CA VAL A 38 -5.90 0.40 3.83
C VAL A 38 -5.28 1.35 2.83
N GLN A 39 -4.18 1.96 3.22
CA GLN A 39 -3.38 2.85 2.38
C GLN A 39 -1.95 2.36 2.35
N VAL A 40 -1.28 2.54 1.22
CA VAL A 40 0.17 2.38 1.10
C VAL A 40 0.75 3.76 0.85
N SER A 41 1.75 4.17 1.64
CA SER A 41 2.34 5.51 1.54
C SER A 41 2.92 5.77 0.16
N ASP A 42 3.56 4.73 -0.40
CA ASP A 42 4.19 4.77 -1.70
C ASP A 42 3.81 3.51 -2.49
N SER A 43 3.22 3.72 -3.65
CA SER A 43 2.86 2.62 -4.54
C SER A 43 4.07 2.04 -5.30
N ILE A 44 5.20 2.73 -5.26
CA ILE A 44 6.45 2.34 -5.92
C ILE A 44 7.58 2.39 -4.91
N VAL A 45 8.28 1.27 -4.76
CA VAL A 45 9.47 1.13 -3.93
C VAL A 45 10.67 0.84 -4.82
N TRP A 46 11.79 1.47 -4.52
CA TRP A 46 13.03 1.31 -5.26
C TRP A 46 13.94 0.25 -4.66
N ARG A 47 14.48 -0.59 -5.53
CA ARG A 47 15.54 -1.54 -5.21
C ARG A 47 16.80 -1.19 -5.99
N GLY A 48 17.91 -0.94 -5.32
CA GLY A 48 19.19 -0.71 -5.97
C GLY A 48 20.05 0.35 -5.30
N PRO A 49 21.27 0.58 -5.80
CA PRO A 49 22.17 1.61 -5.29
C PRO A 49 21.60 3.01 -5.51
N VAL A 50 21.86 3.90 -4.57
CA VAL A 50 21.29 5.27 -4.50
C VAL A 50 21.98 6.25 -5.48
N HIS A 51 22.84 5.79 -6.37
CA HIS A 51 23.73 6.65 -7.16
C HIS A 51 23.07 7.44 -8.29
N LEU A 52 21.81 7.16 -8.60
CA LEU A 52 21.11 7.85 -9.68
C LEU A 52 20.09 8.85 -9.12
N ALA A 53 20.09 10.05 -9.70
CA ALA A 53 19.14 11.11 -9.34
C ALA A 53 17.66 10.67 -9.45
N ILE A 54 17.39 9.63 -10.23
CA ILE A 54 16.06 9.01 -10.36
C ILE A 54 15.74 8.14 -9.13
N ALA A 55 16.71 7.39 -8.61
CA ALA A 55 16.51 6.56 -7.41
C ALA A 55 16.25 7.38 -6.14
N ALA A 56 16.70 8.62 -6.10
CA ALA A 56 16.41 9.55 -4.99
C ALA A 56 14.93 9.96 -4.91
N ARG A 57 14.13 9.71 -5.96
CA ARG A 57 12.70 10.03 -5.98
C ARG A 57 11.80 8.91 -5.46
N PHE A 58 12.33 7.70 -5.31
CA PHE A 58 11.55 6.55 -4.87
C PHE A 58 12.06 6.05 -3.51
N PRO A 59 11.18 5.88 -2.54
CA PRO A 59 11.57 5.35 -1.24
C PRO A 59 11.96 3.87 -1.34
N LYS A 60 12.84 3.45 -0.43
CA LYS A 60 13.20 2.02 -0.24
C LYS A 60 12.23 1.28 0.68
N VAL A 61 11.37 2.04 1.32
CA VAL A 61 10.43 1.57 2.33
C VAL A 61 9.05 2.12 1.99
N ALA A 62 8.03 1.30 2.10
CA ALA A 62 6.64 1.74 2.02
C ALA A 62 5.93 1.43 3.33
N GLU A 63 5.12 2.37 3.80
CA GLU A 63 4.26 2.16 4.96
C GLU A 63 2.88 1.66 4.50
N VAL A 64 2.41 0.60 5.12
CA VAL A 64 1.03 0.12 5.01
C VAL A 64 0.27 0.60 6.23
N LEU A 65 -0.66 1.52 6.02
CA LEU A 65 -1.49 2.11 7.07
C LEU A 65 -2.90 1.56 6.99
N VAL A 66 -3.39 1.05 8.10
CA VAL A 66 -4.79 0.64 8.29
C VAL A 66 -5.46 1.64 9.21
N THR A 67 -6.60 2.16 8.80
CA THR A 67 -7.47 2.99 9.65
C THR A 67 -8.76 2.25 9.91
N VAL A 68 -9.13 2.11 11.19
CA VAL A 68 -10.34 1.41 11.64
C VAL A 68 -11.24 2.38 12.39
N GLN A 69 -12.50 2.43 11.99
CA GLN A 69 -13.52 3.30 12.59
C GLN A 69 -14.79 2.50 12.87
N ASP A 70 -15.57 2.95 13.81
CA ASP A 70 -16.93 2.44 14.01
C ASP A 70 -17.88 3.00 12.93
N THR A 71 -19.13 2.58 12.96
CA THR A 71 -20.18 3.04 12.03
C THR A 71 -20.49 4.53 12.14
N GLN A 72 -20.01 5.20 13.19
CA GLN A 72 -20.16 6.64 13.42
C GLN A 72 -18.90 7.43 13.03
N GLY A 73 -17.89 6.76 12.47
CA GLY A 73 -16.62 7.37 12.04
C GLY A 73 -15.63 7.63 13.18
N ARG A 74 -15.87 7.10 14.39
CA ARG A 74 -14.95 7.26 15.52
C ARG A 74 -13.84 6.21 15.43
N PRO A 75 -12.58 6.57 15.73
CA PRO A 75 -11.47 5.61 15.75
C PRO A 75 -11.72 4.50 16.76
N VAL A 76 -11.38 3.28 16.42
CA VAL A 76 -11.54 2.10 17.27
C VAL A 76 -10.18 1.52 17.60
N ASP A 77 -9.88 1.43 18.89
CA ASP A 77 -8.64 0.89 19.42
C ASP A 77 -8.73 -0.62 19.68
N ASP A 78 -7.55 -1.22 19.83
CA ASP A 78 -7.37 -2.63 20.23
C ASP A 78 -7.93 -3.66 19.23
N VAL A 79 -8.22 -3.26 18.00
CA VAL A 79 -8.65 -4.16 16.93
C VAL A 79 -7.42 -4.89 16.38
N PRO A 80 -7.42 -6.25 16.32
CA PRO A 80 -6.31 -7.00 15.79
C PRO A 80 -6.17 -6.82 14.28
N VAL A 81 -4.95 -6.55 13.84
CA VAL A 81 -4.59 -6.38 12.42
C VAL A 81 -3.39 -7.26 12.09
N THR A 82 -3.53 -8.06 11.04
CA THR A 82 -2.46 -8.92 10.52
C THR A 82 -2.08 -8.47 9.13
N PHE A 83 -0.77 -8.48 8.86
CA PHE A 83 -0.19 -8.15 7.56
C PHE A 83 0.61 -9.34 7.04
N GLU A 84 0.32 -9.79 5.83
CA GLU A 84 1.00 -10.92 5.20
C GLU A 84 1.42 -10.57 3.78
N LEU A 85 2.65 -10.94 3.42
CA LEU A 85 3.10 -10.92 2.03
C LEU A 85 2.57 -12.15 1.31
N GLU A 86 2.23 -12.00 0.02
CA GLU A 86 1.98 -13.17 -0.81
C GLU A 86 3.20 -14.12 -0.82
N PRO A 87 3.01 -15.44 -0.94
CA PRO A 87 4.09 -16.42 -0.74
C PRO A 87 5.34 -16.19 -1.58
N GLY A 88 5.20 -15.66 -2.79
CA GLY A 88 6.33 -15.34 -3.69
C GLY A 88 7.26 -14.26 -3.14
N TRP A 89 6.77 -13.38 -2.26
CA TRP A 89 7.52 -12.28 -1.69
C TRP A 89 8.02 -12.52 -0.27
N ALA A 90 7.49 -13.50 0.44
CA ALA A 90 7.83 -13.78 1.83
C ALA A 90 9.31 -14.06 2.09
N ARG A 91 10.07 -14.46 1.04
CA ARG A 91 11.53 -14.69 1.12
C ARG A 91 12.35 -13.56 0.52
N SER A 92 11.72 -12.61 -0.12
CA SER A 92 12.38 -11.58 -0.94
C SER A 92 12.13 -10.18 -0.42
N ALA A 93 11.38 -10.01 0.65
CA ALA A 93 11.11 -8.73 1.28
C ALA A 93 10.72 -8.92 2.74
N THR A 94 10.79 -7.85 3.51
CA THR A 94 10.38 -7.79 4.90
C THR A 94 9.10 -6.98 5.02
N LEU A 95 8.14 -7.47 5.80
CA LEU A 95 6.94 -6.76 6.23
C LEU A 95 6.81 -6.87 7.74
N ALA A 96 6.96 -5.75 8.45
CA ALA A 96 7.00 -5.77 9.91
C ALA A 96 6.26 -4.55 10.52
N PRO A 97 5.54 -4.75 11.63
CA PRO A 97 5.20 -6.04 12.24
C PRO A 97 4.19 -6.83 11.39
N SER A 98 4.21 -8.15 11.49
CA SER A 98 3.21 -9.02 10.83
C SER A 98 1.86 -8.98 11.55
N GLU A 99 1.87 -8.67 12.85
CA GLU A 99 0.68 -8.55 13.68
C GLU A 99 0.79 -7.32 14.59
N THR A 100 -0.31 -6.62 14.76
CA THR A 100 -0.40 -5.46 15.66
C THR A 100 -1.86 -5.21 16.05
N ARG A 101 -2.09 -4.24 16.92
CA ARG A 101 -3.44 -3.76 17.26
C ARG A 101 -3.55 -2.27 16.99
N THR A 102 -4.76 -1.82 16.67
CA THR A 102 -5.00 -0.40 16.43
C THR A 102 -4.80 0.43 17.71
N ARG A 103 -4.22 1.62 17.52
CA ARG A 103 -4.09 2.68 18.52
C ARG A 103 -4.50 4.00 17.87
N GLY A 104 -5.41 4.72 18.46
CA GLY A 104 -6.06 5.88 17.81
C GLY A 104 -6.77 5.49 16.51
N GLY A 105 -7.31 4.26 16.46
CA GLY A 105 -7.91 3.70 15.24
C GLY A 105 -6.93 3.36 14.12
N MET A 106 -5.61 3.34 14.37
CA MET A 106 -4.58 3.10 13.34
C MET A 106 -3.69 1.92 13.66
N ALA A 107 -3.32 1.16 12.63
CA ALA A 107 -2.29 0.13 12.65
C ALA A 107 -1.35 0.30 11.47
N ARG A 108 -0.06 -0.01 11.64
CA ARG A 108 0.98 0.23 10.63
C ARG A 108 1.89 -0.97 10.49
N ALA A 109 2.35 -1.22 9.25
CA ALA A 109 3.46 -2.10 8.95
C ALA A 109 4.37 -1.45 7.91
N LEU A 110 5.66 -1.77 7.96
CA LEU A 110 6.66 -1.30 7.01
C LEU A 110 7.06 -2.43 6.07
N PHE A 111 6.95 -2.18 4.79
CA PHE A 111 7.52 -3.01 3.74
C PHE A 111 8.91 -2.49 3.41
N SER A 112 9.91 -3.37 3.41
CA SER A 112 11.32 -3.02 3.19
C SER A 112 12.11 -4.19 2.63
N GLU A 113 13.39 -3.95 2.34
CA GLU A 113 14.40 -4.96 1.97
C GLU A 113 14.03 -5.84 0.77
N ALA A 114 13.30 -5.26 -0.20
CA ALA A 114 12.93 -5.99 -1.40
C ALA A 114 14.15 -6.44 -2.20
N GLN A 115 14.28 -7.75 -2.44
CA GLN A 115 15.40 -8.37 -3.18
C GLN A 115 15.05 -8.68 -4.64
N THR A 116 13.80 -8.56 -5.01
CA THR A 116 13.30 -8.79 -6.37
C THR A 116 12.40 -7.64 -6.82
N THR A 117 12.07 -7.61 -8.09
CA THR A 117 11.20 -6.60 -8.70
C THR A 117 9.85 -7.20 -9.07
N GLY A 118 8.83 -6.37 -9.14
CA GLY A 118 7.49 -6.79 -9.53
C GLY A 118 6.39 -6.19 -8.66
N VAL A 119 5.20 -6.70 -8.85
CA VAL A 119 4.02 -6.29 -8.07
C VAL A 119 3.93 -7.14 -6.81
N VAL A 120 3.89 -6.48 -5.67
CA VAL A 120 3.70 -7.08 -4.35
C VAL A 120 2.24 -6.96 -3.96
N ARG A 121 1.64 -8.05 -3.51
CA ARG A 121 0.34 -8.04 -2.85
C ARG A 121 0.53 -8.28 -1.37
N ILE A 122 -0.05 -7.39 -0.58
CA ILE A 122 -0.06 -7.46 0.88
C ILE A 122 -1.48 -7.77 1.31
N MET A 123 -1.65 -8.91 1.95
CA MET A 123 -2.92 -9.29 2.55
C MET A 123 -3.02 -8.61 3.91
N VAL A 124 -4.09 -7.88 4.11
CA VAL A 124 -4.39 -7.21 5.39
C VAL A 124 -5.67 -7.79 5.94
N ARG A 125 -5.59 -8.35 7.16
CA ARG A 125 -6.75 -8.88 7.86
C ARG A 125 -7.05 -8.02 9.08
N VAL A 126 -8.28 -7.55 9.17
CA VAL A 126 -8.80 -6.74 10.27
C VAL A 126 -9.99 -7.48 10.85
N ASP A 127 -9.90 -7.91 12.10
CA ASP A 127 -10.98 -8.64 12.80
C ASP A 127 -11.61 -9.74 11.92
N GLY A 128 -10.79 -10.58 11.31
CA GLY A 128 -11.21 -11.68 10.44
C GLY A 128 -11.58 -11.30 9.00
N THR A 129 -11.79 -10.03 8.70
CA THR A 129 -12.06 -9.56 7.33
C THR A 129 -10.75 -9.29 6.59
N THR A 130 -10.59 -9.83 5.38
CA THR A 130 -9.36 -9.71 4.60
C THR A 130 -9.55 -8.75 3.43
N THR A 131 -8.56 -7.92 3.20
CA THR A 131 -8.43 -7.05 2.02
C THR A 131 -7.01 -7.13 1.45
N GLN A 132 -6.76 -6.50 0.32
CA GLN A 132 -5.45 -6.46 -0.33
C GLN A 132 -4.98 -5.02 -0.53
N ALA A 133 -3.71 -4.79 -0.23
CA ALA A 133 -2.97 -3.64 -0.72
C ALA A 133 -1.96 -4.08 -1.80
N ARG A 134 -1.54 -3.15 -2.66
CA ARG A 134 -0.56 -3.40 -3.73
C ARG A 134 0.48 -2.31 -3.76
N LEU A 135 1.72 -2.72 -4.01
CA LEU A 135 2.81 -1.82 -4.36
C LEU A 135 3.66 -2.46 -5.45
N THR A 136 4.50 -1.68 -6.10
CA THR A 136 5.41 -2.14 -7.15
C THR A 136 6.84 -1.89 -6.72
N VAL A 137 7.69 -2.92 -6.82
CA VAL A 137 9.13 -2.81 -6.63
C VAL A 137 9.79 -2.67 -7.99
N LEU A 138 10.53 -1.59 -8.19
CA LEU A 138 11.30 -1.34 -9.40
C LEU A 138 12.81 -1.48 -9.11
N SER A 139 13.58 -1.87 -10.11
CA SER A 139 15.03 -1.72 -10.13
C SER A 139 15.44 -1.02 -11.40
N TYR A 140 16.55 -0.30 -11.34
CA TYR A 140 17.22 0.23 -12.52
C TYR A 140 18.31 -0.76 -12.94
N GLN A 141 18.28 -1.17 -14.19
CA GLN A 141 19.41 -1.74 -14.83
C GLN A 141 20.10 -0.60 -15.60
N GLU A 142 21.33 -0.33 -15.21
CA GLU A 142 22.17 0.58 -15.98
C GLU A 142 22.27 0.01 -17.41
N PRO A 143 21.96 0.81 -18.45
CA PRO A 143 22.24 0.37 -19.80
C PRO A 143 23.72 -0.02 -19.85
N SER A 144 24.01 -1.22 -20.24
CA SER A 144 25.40 -1.62 -20.48
C SER A 144 25.90 -0.86 -21.71
N ASP A 145 26.30 0.39 -21.49
CA ASP A 145 27.14 1.13 -22.43
C ASP A 145 28.54 0.45 -22.45
N SER A 146 28.59 -0.71 -23.05
CA SER A 146 29.80 -1.15 -23.69
C SER A 146 29.74 -0.60 -25.12
N PRO A 147 30.38 0.53 -25.43
CA PRO A 147 30.70 0.80 -26.79
C PRO A 147 31.68 -0.30 -27.21
N ASN A 148 31.17 -1.23 -27.99
CA ASN A 148 32.04 -2.16 -28.74
C ASN A 148 32.79 -1.29 -29.73
N ILE A 149 33.90 -0.70 -29.27
CA ILE A 149 34.84 0.02 -30.14
C ILE A 149 35.64 -1.05 -30.85
N PRO A 150 35.52 -1.15 -32.18
CA PRO A 150 36.28 -2.10 -32.97
C PRO A 150 37.80 -1.78 -32.98
#